data_d1733f2b8d9ea3f9eff31c65ae5ed9ea
#
_entry.id   d1733f2b8d9ea3f9eff31c65ae5ed9ea
#
_cell.length_a   1.000
_cell.length_b   1.000
_cell.length_c   1.000
_cell.angle_alpha   90.00
_cell.angle_beta   90.00
_cell.angle_gamma   90.00
#
_symmetry.space_group_name_H-M   'P 1'
#
loop_
_entity.id
_entity.type
_entity.pdbx_description
1 polymer ?
#
loop_
_entity_poly.entity_id
_entity_poly.type
_entity_poly.pdbx_seq_one_letter_code
_entity_poly.pdbx_strand_id
1 'polypeptide(L)'
;SMMEGVIKRGTGRKLRNLNLPLAGKTGTTNKNMDAWFLGFTSKMVIGVYVGFDEPKSLGKYETGAKAALPVFKKFVKKVVKKKEALPFKIPKGINLVMVDAETGLQPNTNTEKVIYESFKESDNFIVGIEKLSDKRKLGFNDSENQKTTLKFY
;
A
#
# COMPACT_ATOMS: atom_id res chain seq x y z
N SER A 1 -4.46 -2.22 -0.48
CA SER A 1 -3.28 -2.40 0.38
C SER A 1 -2.03 -1.73 -0.20
N MET A 2 -1.53 -2.13 -1.40
CA MET A 2 -0.27 -1.57 -1.96
C MET A 2 -0.23 -0.04 -2.04
N MET A 3 -1.28 0.61 -2.55
CA MET A 3 -1.33 2.08 -2.66
C MET A 3 -1.50 2.80 -1.33
N GLU A 4 -2.08 2.18 -0.32
CA GLU A 4 -2.00 2.67 1.07
C GLU A 4 -0.57 2.55 1.59
N GLY A 5 0.14 1.48 1.22
CA GLY A 5 1.56 1.29 1.51
C GLY A 5 2.43 2.43 1.01
N VAL A 6 2.14 2.99 -0.16
CA VAL A 6 2.84 4.18 -0.70
C VAL A 6 2.72 5.38 0.26
N ILE A 7 1.56 5.56 0.90
CA ILE A 7 1.37 6.61 1.90
C ILE A 7 2.03 6.24 3.23
N LYS A 8 1.88 5.00 3.67
CA LYS A 8 2.36 4.55 4.98
C LYS A 8 3.89 4.44 5.05
N ARG A 9 4.55 3.98 3.98
CA ARG A 9 5.98 3.64 3.98
C ARG A 9 6.76 4.01 2.71
N GLY A 10 6.07 4.54 1.67
CA GLY A 10 6.66 4.85 0.38
C GLY A 10 6.80 6.35 0.08
N THR A 11 6.76 6.68 -1.20
CA THR A 11 6.98 8.05 -1.73
C THR A 11 5.91 9.06 -1.30
N GLY A 12 4.73 8.58 -0.86
CA GLY A 12 3.61 9.40 -0.37
C GLY A 12 3.65 9.72 1.13
N ARG A 13 4.67 9.32 1.87
CA ARG A 13 4.72 9.42 3.35
C ARG A 13 4.53 10.83 3.93
N LYS A 14 4.72 11.89 3.13
CA LYS A 14 4.40 13.27 3.53
C LYS A 14 2.90 13.52 3.77
N LEU A 15 2.03 12.60 3.34
CA LEU A 15 0.58 12.65 3.59
C LEU A 15 0.17 12.01 4.93
N ARG A 16 1.05 11.25 5.58
CA ARG A 16 0.75 10.56 6.86
C ARG A 16 0.23 11.50 7.94
N ASN A 17 0.78 12.71 8.01
CA ASN A 17 0.40 13.71 9.02
C ASN A 17 -1.03 14.26 8.84
N LEU A 18 -1.73 13.95 7.76
CA LEU A 18 -3.14 14.28 7.60
C LEU A 18 -4.03 13.36 8.46
N ASN A 19 -3.54 12.17 8.84
CA ASN A 19 -4.30 11.16 9.58
C ASN A 19 -5.65 10.84 8.92
N LEU A 20 -5.60 10.64 7.60
CA LEU A 20 -6.74 10.26 6.77
C LEU A 20 -6.48 8.92 6.09
N PRO A 21 -7.51 8.09 5.87
CA PRO A 21 -7.41 6.90 5.04
C PRO A 21 -7.20 7.34 3.58
N LEU A 22 -5.94 7.32 3.15
CA LEU A 22 -5.51 7.73 1.82
C LEU A 22 -4.72 6.62 1.15
N ALA A 23 -4.91 6.51 -0.13
CA ALA A 23 -4.09 5.68 -0.99
C ALA A 23 -3.67 6.49 -2.22
N GLY A 24 -2.58 6.11 -2.88
CA GLY A 24 -2.15 6.84 -4.08
C GLY A 24 -0.76 6.45 -4.56
N LYS A 25 -0.37 7.04 -5.68
CA LYS A 25 0.91 6.80 -6.34
C LYS A 25 1.44 8.06 -6.99
N THR A 26 2.73 8.27 -6.85
CA THR A 26 3.48 9.27 -7.62
C THR A 26 3.80 8.77 -9.01
N GLY A 27 3.80 9.66 -9.98
CA GLY A 27 4.34 9.45 -11.32
C GLY A 27 5.36 10.55 -11.66
N THR A 28 6.38 10.19 -12.40
CA THR A 28 7.38 11.13 -12.91
C THR A 28 7.82 10.60 -14.26
N THR A 29 7.74 11.43 -15.28
CA THR A 29 8.22 11.07 -16.62
C THR A 29 9.74 11.21 -16.72
N ASN A 30 10.31 10.62 -17.76
CA ASN A 30 11.74 10.73 -18.05
C ASN A 30 12.16 12.21 -18.10
N LYS A 31 13.36 12.50 -17.62
CA LYS A 31 13.93 13.86 -17.55
C LYS A 31 13.09 14.83 -16.68
N ASN A 32 12.18 14.34 -15.84
CA ASN A 32 11.30 15.15 -14.97
C ASN A 32 10.49 16.20 -15.75
N MET A 33 9.96 15.84 -16.91
CA MET A 33 9.11 16.76 -17.68
C MET A 33 7.74 16.91 -17.07
N ASP A 34 7.17 15.82 -16.52
CA ASP A 34 5.88 15.79 -15.87
C ASP A 34 5.96 15.15 -14.51
N ALA A 35 5.25 15.72 -13.58
CA ALA A 35 5.09 15.22 -12.22
C ALA A 35 3.61 14.95 -11.94
N TRP A 36 3.31 13.71 -11.54
CA TRP A 36 1.96 13.26 -11.24
C TRP A 36 1.83 12.79 -9.80
N PHE A 37 0.67 13.03 -9.25
CA PHE A 37 0.19 12.31 -8.08
C PHE A 37 -1.28 11.95 -8.27
N LEU A 38 -1.56 10.64 -8.35
CA LEU A 38 -2.92 10.13 -8.33
C LEU A 38 -3.18 9.56 -6.94
N GLY A 39 -4.17 10.11 -6.24
CA GLY A 39 -4.53 9.68 -4.91
C GLY A 39 -6.03 9.62 -4.72
N PHE A 40 -6.47 8.85 -3.73
CA PHE A 40 -7.89 8.67 -3.49
C PHE A 40 -8.20 8.40 -2.01
N THR A 41 -9.41 8.73 -1.65
CA THR A 41 -10.13 8.30 -0.44
C THR A 41 -11.13 7.21 -0.82
N SER A 42 -11.89 6.69 0.12
CA SER A 42 -13.00 5.77 -0.17
C SER A 42 -14.14 6.39 -1.01
N LYS A 43 -14.18 7.73 -1.17
CA LYS A 43 -15.27 8.47 -1.83
C LYS A 43 -14.82 9.34 -3.01
N MET A 44 -13.53 9.59 -3.17
CA MET A 44 -13.02 10.58 -4.12
C MET A 44 -11.70 10.13 -4.71
N VAL A 45 -11.53 10.31 -6.02
CA VAL A 45 -10.26 10.18 -6.73
C VAL A 45 -9.80 11.56 -7.16
N ILE A 46 -8.53 11.86 -6.96
CA ILE A 46 -7.92 13.15 -7.24
C ILE A 46 -6.62 12.92 -8.00
N GLY A 47 -6.53 13.46 -9.22
CA GLY A 47 -5.32 13.52 -10.00
C GLY A 47 -4.71 14.91 -9.93
N VAL A 48 -3.40 14.99 -9.73
CA VAL A 48 -2.63 16.23 -9.83
C VAL A 48 -1.55 16.03 -10.88
N TYR A 49 -1.55 16.91 -11.84
CA TYR A 49 -0.55 17.01 -12.88
C TYR A 49 0.20 18.35 -12.75
N VAL A 50 1.50 18.32 -12.90
CA VAL A 50 2.36 19.49 -13.00
C VAL A 50 3.29 19.28 -14.18
N GLY A 51 3.23 20.16 -15.13
CA GLY A 51 4.00 20.10 -16.37
C GLY A 51 3.90 21.42 -17.13
N PHE A 52 4.57 21.52 -18.27
CA PHE A 52 4.48 22.64 -19.19
C PHE A 52 3.75 22.20 -20.45
N ASP A 53 3.03 23.12 -21.10
CA ASP A 53 2.34 22.85 -22.37
C ASP A 53 3.33 22.42 -23.45
N GLU A 54 4.48 23.10 -23.54
CA GLU A 54 5.61 22.65 -24.31
C GLU A 54 6.53 21.78 -23.42
N PRO A 55 6.82 20.53 -23.82
CA PRO A 55 7.60 19.61 -23.00
C PRO A 55 9.00 20.14 -22.66
N LYS A 56 9.20 20.49 -21.41
CA LYS A 56 10.51 20.87 -20.83
C LYS A 56 10.62 20.39 -19.39
N SER A 57 11.85 20.21 -18.93
CA SER A 57 12.11 19.72 -17.60
C SER A 57 11.58 20.67 -16.52
N LEU A 58 10.91 20.13 -15.52
CA LEU A 58 10.52 20.85 -14.29
C LEU A 58 11.72 21.17 -13.39
N GLY A 59 12.85 20.50 -13.61
CA GLY A 59 14.07 20.63 -12.83
C GLY A 59 14.62 19.29 -12.34
N LYS A 60 15.89 19.25 -11.99
CA LYS A 60 16.67 18.02 -11.71
C LYS A 60 16.06 17.10 -10.64
N TYR A 61 15.26 17.62 -9.72
CA TYR A 61 14.68 16.83 -8.61
C TYR A 61 13.17 17.04 -8.47
N GLU A 62 12.51 17.64 -9.45
CA GLU A 62 11.09 17.91 -9.43
C GLU A 62 10.30 16.66 -9.85
N THR A 63 10.08 15.78 -8.87
CA THR A 63 9.35 14.53 -9.01
C THR A 63 7.89 14.68 -8.62
N GLY A 64 7.06 13.67 -8.91
CA GLY A 64 5.68 13.63 -8.43
C GLY A 64 5.53 13.81 -6.91
N ALA A 65 6.49 13.28 -6.13
CA ALA A 65 6.52 13.45 -4.67
C ALA A 65 6.88 14.88 -4.23
N LYS A 66 7.55 15.65 -5.08
CA LYS A 66 8.04 17.00 -4.75
C LYS A 66 7.17 18.10 -5.34
N ALA A 67 6.71 17.95 -6.58
CA ALA A 67 5.89 18.94 -7.27
C ALA A 67 4.37 18.67 -7.11
N ALA A 68 3.87 17.47 -7.44
CA ALA A 68 2.44 17.19 -7.47
C ALA A 68 1.83 16.84 -6.09
N LEU A 69 2.53 16.05 -5.28
CA LEU A 69 2.03 15.62 -3.97
C LEU A 69 1.71 16.77 -2.99
N PRO A 70 2.49 17.89 -2.91
CA PRO A 70 2.12 19.02 -2.05
C PRO A 70 0.81 19.68 -2.47
N VAL A 71 0.53 19.76 -3.76
CA VAL A 71 -0.74 20.30 -4.30
C VAL A 71 -1.90 19.41 -3.88
N PHE A 72 -1.77 18.08 -4.09
CA PHE A 72 -2.73 17.10 -3.61
C PHE A 72 -2.98 17.24 -2.11
N LYS A 73 -1.91 17.36 -1.31
CA LYS A 73 -2.00 17.52 0.15
C LYS A 73 -2.80 18.74 0.57
N LYS A 74 -2.52 19.89 -0.06
CA LYS A 74 -3.26 21.14 0.20
C LYS A 74 -4.74 21.00 -0.15
N PHE A 75 -5.04 20.38 -1.29
CA PHE A 75 -6.42 20.16 -1.73
C PHE A 75 -7.17 19.25 -0.76
N VAL A 76 -6.62 18.06 -0.46
CA VAL A 76 -7.25 17.11 0.47
C VAL A 76 -7.49 17.73 1.84
N LYS A 77 -6.53 18.50 2.37
CA LYS A 77 -6.68 19.19 3.65
C LYS A 77 -7.86 20.16 3.68
N LYS A 78 -8.20 20.78 2.54
CA LYS A 78 -9.34 21.71 2.43
C LYS A 78 -10.67 21.00 2.27
N VAL A 79 -10.70 19.92 1.48
CA VAL A 79 -11.93 19.29 0.99
C VAL A 79 -12.37 18.11 1.85
N VAL A 80 -11.42 17.33 2.38
CA VAL A 80 -11.74 16.11 3.12
C VAL A 80 -11.83 16.41 4.62
N LYS A 81 -13.04 16.36 5.15
CA LYS A 81 -13.25 16.46 6.59
C LYS A 81 -12.94 15.14 7.27
N LYS A 82 -12.16 15.15 8.35
CA LYS A 82 -11.77 13.92 9.09
C LYS A 82 -12.97 13.09 9.54
N LYS A 83 -14.05 13.74 9.94
CA LYS A 83 -15.29 13.08 10.39
C LYS A 83 -15.99 12.29 9.28
N GLU A 84 -15.75 12.63 8.02
CA GLU A 84 -16.38 12.03 6.84
C GLU A 84 -15.45 11.04 6.11
N ALA A 85 -14.20 10.95 6.55
CA ALA A 85 -13.19 10.09 5.95
C ALA A 85 -13.34 8.65 6.43
N LEU A 86 -13.97 7.82 5.59
CA LEU A 86 -14.17 6.41 5.87
C LEU A 86 -12.94 5.59 5.42
N PRO A 87 -12.60 4.50 6.13
CA PRO A 87 -11.59 3.56 5.69
C PRO A 87 -11.99 2.89 4.37
N PHE A 88 -11.01 2.35 3.67
CA PHE A 88 -11.27 1.52 2.50
C PHE A 88 -11.92 0.21 2.92
N LYS A 89 -12.99 -0.16 2.23
CA LYS A 89 -13.65 -1.45 2.43
C LYS A 89 -12.81 -2.56 1.79
N ILE A 90 -12.70 -3.68 2.48
CA ILE A 90 -12.13 -4.90 1.92
C ILE A 90 -13.23 -5.57 1.10
N PRO A 91 -13.03 -5.80 -0.21
CA PRO A 91 -14.02 -6.50 -1.04
C PRO A 91 -14.21 -7.95 -0.59
N LYS A 92 -15.36 -8.52 -0.90
CA LYS A 92 -15.59 -9.98 -0.74
C LYS A 92 -14.56 -10.74 -1.58
N GLY A 93 -14.10 -11.88 -1.08
CA GLY A 93 -13.09 -12.71 -1.75
C GLY A 93 -11.65 -12.20 -1.62
N ILE A 94 -11.41 -11.20 -0.75
CA ILE A 94 -10.07 -10.71 -0.41
C ILE A 94 -9.82 -10.91 1.08
N ASN A 95 -8.71 -11.57 1.40
CA ASN A 95 -8.21 -11.74 2.75
C ASN A 95 -7.00 -10.83 3.00
N LEU A 96 -6.92 -10.24 4.19
CA LEU A 96 -5.71 -9.58 4.66
C LEU A 96 -4.88 -10.59 5.45
N VAL A 97 -3.65 -10.82 5.00
CA VAL A 97 -2.72 -11.76 5.62
C VAL A 97 -1.53 -10.99 6.16
N MET A 98 -1.09 -11.34 7.37
CA MET A 98 0.14 -10.82 7.93
C MET A 98 1.34 -11.46 7.23
N VAL A 99 2.25 -10.61 6.77
CA VAL A 99 3.50 -11.05 6.14
C VAL A 99 4.67 -10.26 6.72
N ASP A 100 5.83 -10.89 6.73
CA ASP A 100 7.09 -10.22 7.00
C ASP A 100 7.33 -9.15 5.92
N ALA A 101 7.66 -7.92 6.34
CA ALA A 101 7.77 -6.78 5.42
C ALA A 101 8.97 -6.84 4.47
N GLU A 102 9.97 -7.65 4.79
CA GLU A 102 11.20 -7.80 4.00
C GLU A 102 11.10 -8.98 3.04
N THR A 103 10.66 -10.13 3.55
CA THR A 103 10.61 -11.38 2.79
C THR A 103 9.28 -11.61 2.07
N GLY A 104 8.20 -10.97 2.52
CA GLY A 104 6.84 -11.24 2.04
C GLY A 104 6.27 -12.58 2.50
N LEU A 105 6.99 -13.33 3.33
CA LEU A 105 6.62 -14.64 3.83
C LEU A 105 5.81 -14.56 5.13
N GLN A 106 5.35 -15.71 5.62
CA GLN A 106 4.69 -15.79 6.92
C GLN A 106 5.65 -15.34 8.03
N PRO A 107 5.20 -14.44 8.95
CA PRO A 107 6.03 -13.99 10.05
C PRO A 107 6.45 -15.15 10.94
N ASN A 108 7.68 -15.10 11.45
CA ASN A 108 8.24 -16.04 12.41
C ASN A 108 8.82 -15.28 13.61
N THR A 109 9.44 -15.98 14.54
CA THR A 109 10.03 -15.42 15.76
C THR A 109 11.11 -14.38 15.51
N ASN A 110 11.74 -14.36 14.32
CA ASN A 110 12.81 -13.45 13.95
C ASN A 110 12.30 -12.27 13.11
N THR A 111 10.99 -12.21 12.83
CA THR A 111 10.39 -11.12 12.04
C THR A 111 10.36 -9.83 12.84
N GLU A 112 11.14 -8.86 12.42
CA GLU A 112 11.18 -7.53 13.06
C GLU A 112 9.98 -6.65 12.68
N LYS A 113 9.45 -6.82 11.46
CA LYS A 113 8.41 -5.95 10.94
C LYS A 113 7.38 -6.73 10.16
N VAL A 114 6.13 -6.57 10.58
CA VAL A 114 4.96 -7.19 9.97
C VAL A 114 4.14 -6.16 9.22
N ILE A 115 3.61 -6.55 8.06
CA ILE A 115 2.62 -5.76 7.30
C ILE A 115 1.44 -6.65 6.91
N TYR A 116 0.30 -6.03 6.61
CA TYR A 116 -0.86 -6.72 6.05
C TYR A 116 -0.88 -6.54 4.55
N GLU A 117 -0.93 -7.65 3.82
CA GLU A 117 -1.11 -7.67 2.37
C GLU A 117 -2.41 -8.37 1.97
N SER A 118 -2.93 -7.99 0.81
CA SER A 118 -4.23 -8.46 0.30
C SER A 118 -4.04 -9.62 -0.66
N PHE A 119 -4.72 -10.72 -0.40
CA PHE A 119 -4.72 -11.92 -1.25
C PHE A 119 -6.15 -12.30 -1.62
N LYS A 120 -6.34 -12.89 -2.79
CA LYS A 120 -7.63 -13.47 -3.14
C LYS A 120 -7.89 -14.70 -2.27
N GLU A 121 -9.15 -14.90 -1.91
CA GLU A 121 -9.58 -16.08 -1.15
C GLU A 121 -9.32 -17.39 -1.91
N SER A 122 -9.38 -17.33 -3.26
CA SER A 122 -9.05 -18.45 -4.13
C SER A 122 -7.56 -18.77 -4.22
N ASP A 123 -6.71 -17.83 -3.83
CA ASP A 123 -5.27 -18.05 -3.83
C ASP A 123 -4.96 -18.96 -2.65
N ASN A 124 -4.60 -20.22 -2.92
CA ASN A 124 -4.04 -21.13 -1.93
C ASN A 124 -2.66 -20.61 -1.52
N PHE A 125 -2.67 -19.50 -0.80
CA PHE A 125 -1.48 -18.78 -0.42
C PHE A 125 -0.80 -19.49 0.74
N ILE A 126 0.12 -20.39 0.39
CA ILE A 126 1.06 -20.96 1.34
C ILE A 126 2.21 -19.96 1.48
N VAL A 127 2.04 -19.02 2.41
CA VAL A 127 3.08 -18.04 2.73
C VAL A 127 4.24 -18.78 3.40
N GLY A 128 5.30 -19.05 2.66
CA GLY A 128 6.55 -19.52 3.24
C GLY A 128 6.61 -20.98 3.67
N ILE A 129 5.71 -21.82 3.20
CA ILE A 129 5.87 -23.24 3.35
C ILE A 129 6.54 -23.76 2.08
N GLU A 130 7.79 -24.17 2.18
CA GLU A 130 8.40 -25.10 1.25
C GLU A 130 7.40 -26.22 0.96
N LYS A 131 7.30 -26.61 -0.33
CA LYS A 131 6.32 -27.59 -0.79
C LYS A 131 6.14 -28.69 0.26
N LEU A 132 4.90 -29.03 0.58
CA LEU A 132 4.53 -30.07 1.56
C LEU A 132 5.30 -31.40 1.41
N SER A 133 5.96 -31.63 0.28
CA SER A 133 6.89 -32.73 0.04
C SER A 133 8.10 -32.74 0.98
N ASP A 134 8.52 -31.57 1.49
CA ASP A 134 9.70 -31.47 2.37
C ASP A 134 9.34 -31.55 3.87
N LYS A 135 8.05 -31.35 4.23
CA LYS A 135 7.58 -31.52 5.63
C LYS A 135 7.81 -32.89 6.21
N ARG A 136 7.82 -33.95 5.37
CA ARG A 136 8.13 -35.32 5.84
C ARG A 136 9.57 -35.50 6.30
N LYS A 137 10.48 -34.61 5.90
CA LYS A 137 11.89 -34.67 6.31
C LYS A 137 12.19 -33.99 7.64
N LEU A 138 11.27 -33.08 8.12
CA LEU A 138 11.50 -32.27 9.31
C LEU A 138 10.71 -32.69 10.56
N GLY A 139 10.00 -33.84 10.54
CA GLY A 139 9.43 -34.46 11.74
C GLY A 139 8.38 -33.67 12.50
N PHE A 140 7.70 -32.71 11.86
CA PHE A 140 6.63 -31.94 12.50
C PHE A 140 5.29 -32.70 12.42
N ASN A 141 4.73 -33.06 13.57
CA ASN A 141 3.40 -33.64 13.71
C ASN A 141 2.30 -32.61 13.37
N ASP A 142 1.30 -33.05 12.62
CA ASP A 142 0.18 -32.23 12.08
C ASP A 142 -0.84 -31.73 13.11
N SER A 143 -0.55 -31.72 14.41
CA SER A 143 -1.54 -31.44 15.47
C SER A 143 -1.73 -29.97 15.86
N GLU A 144 -0.98 -29.01 15.30
CA GLU A 144 -1.07 -27.60 15.72
C GLU A 144 -1.19 -26.58 14.57
N ASN A 145 -2.00 -26.85 13.56
CA ASN A 145 -2.37 -25.84 12.58
C ASN A 145 -3.78 -25.30 12.85
N GLN A 146 -3.96 -24.55 13.94
CA GLN A 146 -5.14 -23.72 14.09
C GLN A 146 -5.02 -22.54 13.11
N LYS A 147 -5.92 -22.55 12.13
CA LYS A 147 -6.20 -21.41 11.25
C LYS A 147 -6.62 -20.21 12.08
N THR A 148 -5.71 -19.29 12.35
CA THR A 148 -6.08 -17.99 12.91
C THR A 148 -6.61 -17.12 11.78
N THR A 149 -7.85 -17.37 11.38
CA THR A 149 -8.59 -16.47 10.49
C THR A 149 -9.19 -15.39 11.38
N LEU A 150 -8.53 -14.25 11.50
CA LEU A 150 -9.15 -13.09 12.12
C LEU A 150 -10.25 -12.55 11.20
N LYS A 151 -11.51 -12.87 11.54
CA LYS A 151 -12.67 -12.23 10.96
C LYS A 151 -12.82 -10.85 11.62
N PHE A 152 -12.58 -9.79 10.87
CA PHE A 152 -12.94 -8.45 11.29
C PHE A 152 -14.38 -8.16 10.83
N TYR A 153 -15.22 -7.79 11.78
CA TYR A 153 -16.57 -7.28 11.56
C TYR A 153 -16.52 -5.82 11.09
#